data_5d68d0c7d09a562de051b6b36d2b1743
#
_entry.id   5d68d0c7d09a562de051b6b36d2b1743
#
_cell.length_a   1.000
_cell.length_b   1.000
_cell.length_c   1.000
_cell.angle_alpha   90.00
_cell.angle_beta   90.00
_cell.angle_gamma   90.00
#
_symmetry.space_group_name_H-M   'P 1'
#
loop_
_entity.id
_entity.type
_entity.pdbx_description
1 polymer ?
#
loop_
_entity_poly.entity_id
_entity_poly.type
_entity_poly.pdbx_seq_one_letter_code
_entity_poly.pdbx_strand_id
1 'polypeptide(L)'
;DGKTIRGAVNQHGSDNCLHLVTAFDTGEGLVLCQKATQHKGGEIETVRQLIDCLDIKDAIVTMDALHCQKETLQRLTARGADFVVQVKENQPGLLAAIRSQFQPWWEHDGEGLAQHCTQEQGHGRQEERTVFQLTAELPAEQKLAWPGITSLIAVERSRGQKGKVTLDTQYYVSSLAIEPEQAAKAV
;
A
#
# COMPACT_ATOMS: atom_id res chain seq x y z
N ASP A 1 8.56 4.99 2.77
CA ASP A 1 8.35 4.55 4.15
C ASP A 1 8.98 5.54 5.12
N GLY A 2 8.28 5.81 6.23
CA GLY A 2 8.74 6.71 7.30
C GLY A 2 9.42 5.97 8.45
N LYS A 3 10.57 6.48 8.90
CA LYS A 3 11.32 5.91 10.02
C LYS A 3 11.73 6.96 11.03
N THR A 4 11.41 6.71 12.31
CA THR A 4 11.86 7.55 13.41
C THR A 4 13.24 7.11 13.90
N ILE A 5 14.22 8.02 13.89
CA ILE A 5 15.56 7.79 14.43
C ILE A 5 15.56 8.18 15.89
N ARG A 6 15.41 7.21 16.79
CA ARG A 6 15.24 7.42 18.24
C ARG A 6 16.49 7.92 18.96
N GLY A 7 17.66 7.87 18.37
CA GLY A 7 18.93 8.34 18.98
C GLY A 7 19.37 9.74 18.53
N ALA A 8 18.66 10.37 17.61
CA ALA A 8 19.00 11.73 17.16
C ALA A 8 18.41 12.75 18.14
N VAL A 9 19.26 13.28 19.03
CA VAL A 9 18.90 14.38 19.92
C VAL A 9 19.25 15.68 19.21
N ASN A 10 18.25 16.54 18.96
CA ASN A 10 18.51 17.89 18.51
C ASN A 10 19.25 18.69 19.59
N GLN A 11 20.22 19.50 19.20
CA GLN A 11 21.06 20.33 20.11
C GLN A 11 20.25 21.29 21.00
N HIS A 12 18.94 21.40 20.84
CA HIS A 12 18.03 22.27 21.58
C HIS A 12 17.14 21.56 22.60
N GLY A 13 17.42 20.28 22.93
CA GLY A 13 16.76 19.59 24.05
C GLY A 13 15.25 19.36 23.92
N SER A 14 14.67 19.51 22.74
CA SER A 14 13.29 19.13 22.47
C SER A 14 13.20 17.65 22.12
N ASP A 15 12.19 16.94 22.65
CA ASP A 15 11.88 15.51 22.40
C ASP A 15 11.51 15.18 20.92
N ASN A 16 12.00 15.94 19.96
CA ASN A 16 11.75 15.77 18.55
C ASN A 16 12.73 14.76 17.95
N CYS A 17 12.39 13.48 18.04
CA CYS A 17 13.07 12.45 17.26
C CYS A 17 13.03 12.82 15.76
N LEU A 18 14.17 12.68 15.08
CA LEU A 18 14.23 12.86 13.63
C LEU A 18 13.40 11.78 12.96
N HIS A 19 12.42 12.20 12.18
CA HIS A 19 11.59 11.29 11.37
C HIS A 19 11.95 11.49 9.91
N LEU A 20 12.38 10.40 9.24
CA LEU A 20 12.79 10.41 7.85
C LEU A 20 11.78 9.65 7.00
N VAL A 21 11.45 10.21 5.85
CA VAL A 21 10.70 9.55 4.79
C VAL A 21 11.66 9.21 3.66
N THR A 22 11.62 7.97 3.20
CA THR A 22 12.52 7.44 2.17
C THR A 22 11.71 6.95 0.98
N ALA A 23 12.07 7.40 -0.23
CA ALA A 23 11.69 6.78 -1.48
C ALA A 23 12.75 5.76 -1.87
N PHE A 24 12.34 4.52 -2.09
CA PHE A 24 13.21 3.38 -2.36
C PHE A 24 12.78 2.68 -3.63
N ASP A 25 13.72 2.43 -4.53
CA ASP A 25 13.53 1.62 -5.71
C ASP A 25 13.77 0.15 -5.36
N THR A 26 12.72 -0.65 -5.40
CA THR A 26 12.79 -2.08 -5.09
C THR A 26 13.43 -2.91 -6.18
N GLY A 27 13.40 -2.45 -7.44
CA GLY A 27 14.02 -3.12 -8.59
C GLY A 27 15.53 -3.05 -8.55
N GLU A 28 16.07 -1.86 -8.33
CA GLU A 28 17.52 -1.62 -8.26
C GLU A 28 18.10 -1.70 -6.84
N GLY A 29 17.25 -1.78 -5.81
CA GLY A 29 17.68 -1.79 -4.42
C GLY A 29 18.29 -0.47 -3.93
N LEU A 30 17.86 0.67 -4.48
CA LEU A 30 18.46 1.99 -4.25
C LEU A 30 17.54 2.94 -3.52
N VAL A 31 18.11 3.75 -2.64
CA VAL A 31 17.45 4.93 -2.07
C VAL A 31 17.48 6.05 -3.10
N LEU A 32 16.31 6.42 -3.65
CA LEU A 32 16.18 7.49 -4.62
C LEU A 32 16.24 8.86 -3.95
N CYS A 33 15.53 9.01 -2.85
CA CYS A 33 15.50 10.25 -2.10
C CYS A 33 15.14 9.99 -0.64
N GLN A 34 15.62 10.86 0.24
CA GLN A 34 15.30 10.83 1.68
C GLN A 34 15.06 12.25 2.19
N LYS A 35 14.00 12.45 2.94
CA LYS A 35 13.63 13.76 3.46
C LYS A 35 13.19 13.68 4.93
N ALA A 36 13.69 14.59 5.75
CA ALA A 36 13.24 14.76 7.12
C ALA A 36 11.86 15.43 7.16
N THR A 37 10.97 14.96 8.03
CA THR A 37 9.71 15.66 8.29
C THR A 37 9.98 16.91 9.11
N GLN A 38 9.27 18.00 8.82
CA GLN A 38 9.45 19.27 9.51
C GLN A 38 8.88 19.24 10.94
N HIS A 39 7.90 18.37 11.19
CA HIS A 39 7.23 18.22 12.48
C HIS A 39 6.61 16.83 12.61
N LYS A 40 6.26 16.46 13.84
CA LYS A 40 5.56 15.19 14.11
C LYS A 40 4.21 15.17 13.37
N GLY A 41 3.98 14.12 12.56
CA GLY A 41 2.79 13.99 11.71
C GLY A 41 2.92 14.64 10.32
N GLY A 42 4.04 15.27 9.97
CA GLY A 42 4.31 15.85 8.66
C GLY A 42 4.65 14.84 7.55
N GLU A 43 4.49 13.55 7.80
CA GLU A 43 4.87 12.49 6.87
C GLU A 43 4.11 12.55 5.55
N ILE A 44 2.79 12.77 5.61
CA ILE A 44 1.93 12.88 4.41
C ILE A 44 2.42 14.00 3.49
N GLU A 45 2.67 15.19 4.07
CA GLU A 45 3.16 16.32 3.28
C GLU A 45 4.57 16.08 2.73
N THR A 46 5.43 15.43 3.52
CA THR A 46 6.79 15.06 3.07
C THR A 46 6.73 14.09 1.89
N VAL A 47 5.84 13.08 1.91
CA VAL A 47 5.64 12.16 0.79
C VAL A 47 5.15 12.90 -0.46
N ARG A 48 4.20 13.83 -0.33
CA ARG A 48 3.74 14.65 -1.45
C ARG A 48 4.86 15.47 -2.09
N GLN A 49 5.73 16.05 -1.26
CA GLN A 49 6.91 16.76 -1.74
C GLN A 49 7.91 15.84 -2.44
N LEU A 50 8.09 14.59 -1.99
CA LEU A 50 8.91 13.60 -2.68
C LEU A 50 8.30 13.21 -4.03
N ILE A 51 6.99 13.00 -4.11
CA ILE A 51 6.25 12.76 -5.36
C ILE A 51 6.49 13.91 -6.34
N ASP A 52 6.47 15.16 -5.87
CA ASP A 52 6.65 16.34 -6.72
C ASP A 52 8.12 16.51 -7.23
N CYS A 53 9.09 15.98 -6.51
CA CYS A 53 10.53 16.13 -6.84
C CYS A 53 11.08 14.98 -7.69
N LEU A 54 10.50 13.77 -7.60
CA LEU A 54 11.00 12.59 -8.30
C LEU A 54 10.41 12.47 -9.71
N ASP A 55 11.21 11.95 -10.63
CA ASP A 55 10.69 11.46 -11.91
C ASP A 55 10.12 10.05 -11.70
N ILE A 56 8.80 9.99 -11.59
CA ILE A 56 8.05 8.76 -11.31
C ILE A 56 7.13 8.36 -12.45
N LYS A 57 7.31 8.99 -13.62
CA LYS A 57 6.52 8.61 -14.79
C LYS A 57 6.73 7.14 -15.13
N ASP A 58 5.63 6.44 -15.42
CA ASP A 58 5.59 5.00 -15.72
C ASP A 58 6.09 4.08 -14.57
N ALA A 59 6.33 4.64 -13.37
CA ALA A 59 6.67 3.86 -12.18
C ALA A 59 5.42 3.39 -11.43
N ILE A 60 5.53 2.27 -10.71
CA ILE A 60 4.50 1.80 -9.75
C ILE A 60 4.94 2.24 -8.36
N VAL A 61 4.17 3.14 -7.74
CA VAL A 61 4.44 3.64 -6.39
C VAL A 61 3.60 2.89 -5.37
N THR A 62 4.27 2.27 -4.40
CA THR A 62 3.61 1.53 -3.32
C THR A 62 3.71 2.30 -2.02
N MET A 63 2.61 2.34 -1.27
CA MET A 63 2.55 3.08 -0.01
C MET A 63 1.66 2.36 1.01
N ASP A 64 1.93 2.64 2.29
CA ASP A 64 1.08 2.18 3.38
C ASP A 64 -0.24 2.97 3.47
N ALA A 65 -1.11 2.56 4.39
CA ALA A 65 -2.43 3.15 4.56
C ALA A 65 -2.43 4.61 5.02
N LEU A 66 -1.36 5.10 5.65
CA LEU A 66 -1.25 6.51 6.06
C LEU A 66 -1.35 7.43 4.84
N HIS A 67 -0.77 6.99 3.72
CA HIS A 67 -0.70 7.74 2.46
C HIS A 67 -1.90 7.50 1.55
N CYS A 68 -2.90 6.69 1.95
CA CYS A 68 -4.18 6.56 1.27
C CYS A 68 -5.00 7.86 1.45
N GLN A 69 -4.62 8.89 0.71
CA GLN A 69 -5.20 10.23 0.73
C GLN A 69 -5.53 10.66 -0.70
N LYS A 70 -6.71 11.25 -0.89
CA LYS A 70 -7.21 11.65 -2.22
C LYS A 70 -6.20 12.50 -2.98
N GLU A 71 -5.65 13.52 -2.33
CA GLU A 71 -4.66 14.42 -2.93
C GLU A 71 -3.35 13.70 -3.28
N THR A 72 -2.92 12.74 -2.47
CA THR A 72 -1.70 11.96 -2.76
C THR A 72 -1.88 11.12 -4.02
N LEU A 73 -3.02 10.42 -4.15
CA LEU A 73 -3.30 9.61 -5.34
C LEU A 73 -3.47 10.48 -6.59
N GLN A 74 -4.12 11.64 -6.47
CA GLN A 74 -4.24 12.61 -7.57
C GLN A 74 -2.87 13.11 -8.05
N ARG A 75 -1.93 13.39 -7.14
CA ARG A 75 -0.57 13.78 -7.50
C ARG A 75 0.19 12.69 -8.25
N LEU A 76 0.08 11.42 -7.81
CA LEU A 76 0.68 10.29 -8.51
C LEU A 76 0.15 10.18 -9.94
N THR A 77 -1.17 10.17 -10.09
CA THR A 77 -1.84 10.09 -11.40
C THR A 77 -1.44 11.28 -12.30
N ALA A 78 -1.40 12.50 -11.76
CA ALA A 78 -1.00 13.69 -12.51
C ALA A 78 0.45 13.64 -12.99
N ARG A 79 1.31 12.89 -12.31
CA ARG A 79 2.72 12.66 -12.68
C ARG A 79 2.93 11.44 -13.57
N GLY A 80 1.85 10.76 -13.98
CA GLY A 80 1.90 9.59 -14.84
C GLY A 80 2.45 8.33 -14.15
N ALA A 81 2.36 8.27 -12.83
CA ALA A 81 2.70 7.08 -12.05
C ALA A 81 1.47 6.22 -11.79
N ASP A 82 1.68 4.92 -11.77
CA ASP A 82 0.74 3.97 -11.21
C ASP A 82 0.92 3.86 -9.70
N PHE A 83 -0.10 3.34 -9.01
CA PHE A 83 -0.03 3.17 -7.57
C PHE A 83 -0.68 1.87 -7.08
N VAL A 84 -0.16 1.37 -5.96
CA VAL A 84 -0.78 0.35 -5.09
C VAL A 84 -0.69 0.85 -3.66
N VAL A 85 -1.83 1.17 -3.05
CA VAL A 85 -1.88 1.79 -1.73
C VAL A 85 -2.79 1.01 -0.79
N GLN A 86 -2.27 0.68 0.39
CA GLN A 86 -3.04 -0.03 1.41
C GLN A 86 -4.20 0.82 1.93
N VAL A 87 -5.34 0.18 2.18
CA VAL A 87 -6.53 0.82 2.77
C VAL A 87 -6.83 0.19 4.12
N LYS A 88 -6.97 1.02 5.13
CA LYS A 88 -7.31 0.64 6.50
C LYS A 88 -8.44 1.51 7.05
N GLU A 89 -8.67 1.43 8.36
CA GLU A 89 -9.73 2.16 9.08
C GLU A 89 -9.59 3.69 9.03
N ASN A 90 -8.46 4.22 8.58
CA ASN A 90 -8.30 5.66 8.30
C ASN A 90 -9.16 6.15 7.11
N GLN A 91 -9.65 5.21 6.26
CA GLN A 91 -10.57 5.47 5.16
C GLN A 91 -11.77 4.49 5.24
N PRO A 92 -12.64 4.63 6.26
CA PRO A 92 -13.63 3.60 6.59
C PRO A 92 -14.66 3.39 5.48
N GLY A 93 -15.09 4.44 4.80
CA GLY A 93 -16.05 4.34 3.69
C GLY A 93 -15.46 3.63 2.47
N LEU A 94 -14.20 3.90 2.13
CA LEU A 94 -13.50 3.21 1.04
C LEU A 94 -13.27 1.74 1.40
N LEU A 95 -12.80 1.47 2.60
CA LEU A 95 -12.58 0.10 3.09
C LEU A 95 -13.87 -0.73 3.09
N ALA A 96 -15.00 -0.15 3.51
CA ALA A 96 -16.30 -0.81 3.49
C ALA A 96 -16.73 -1.16 2.05
N ALA A 97 -16.54 -0.25 1.09
CA ALA A 97 -16.85 -0.50 -0.30
C ALA A 97 -15.98 -1.61 -0.91
N ILE A 98 -14.68 -1.65 -0.56
CA ILE A 98 -13.77 -2.72 -0.99
C ILE A 98 -14.23 -4.07 -0.42
N ARG A 99 -14.44 -4.15 0.89
CA ARG A 99 -14.90 -5.37 1.56
C ARG A 99 -16.21 -5.90 0.96
N SER A 100 -17.15 -5.00 0.67
CA SER A 100 -18.43 -5.37 0.05
C SER A 100 -18.27 -6.00 -1.33
N GLN A 101 -17.29 -5.56 -2.14
CA GLN A 101 -17.04 -6.16 -3.44
C GLN A 101 -16.34 -7.52 -3.37
N PHE A 102 -15.50 -7.76 -2.37
CA PHE A 102 -14.90 -9.06 -2.15
C PHE A 102 -15.81 -10.06 -1.44
N GLN A 103 -16.82 -9.59 -0.67
CA GLN A 103 -17.70 -10.44 0.13
C GLN A 103 -18.32 -11.63 -0.62
N PRO A 104 -18.88 -11.49 -1.84
CA PRO A 104 -19.45 -12.62 -2.58
C PRO A 104 -18.42 -13.70 -2.93
N TRP A 105 -17.17 -13.30 -3.11
CA TRP A 105 -16.09 -14.22 -3.47
C TRP A 105 -15.57 -15.03 -2.28
N TRP A 106 -15.59 -14.44 -1.08
CA TRP A 106 -15.17 -15.12 0.15
C TRP A 106 -16.08 -16.31 0.54
N GLU A 107 -17.32 -16.30 0.07
CA GLU A 107 -18.23 -17.43 0.24
C GLU A 107 -17.81 -18.67 -0.56
N HIS A 108 -16.91 -18.52 -1.51
CA HIS A 108 -16.36 -19.55 -2.38
C HIS A 108 -14.82 -19.53 -2.42
N ASP A 109 -14.17 -19.14 -1.32
CA ASP A 109 -12.71 -19.12 -1.17
C ASP A 109 -11.99 -18.36 -2.31
N GLY A 110 -12.63 -17.34 -2.90
CA GLY A 110 -12.10 -16.56 -4.02
C GLY A 110 -12.08 -17.28 -5.36
N GLU A 111 -12.79 -18.41 -5.50
CA GLU A 111 -12.84 -19.16 -6.75
C GLU A 111 -13.38 -18.29 -7.90
N GLY A 112 -12.65 -18.26 -9.02
CA GLY A 112 -12.98 -17.45 -10.19
C GLY A 112 -12.40 -16.02 -10.20
N LEU A 113 -11.85 -15.54 -9.08
CA LEU A 113 -11.07 -14.29 -9.07
C LEU A 113 -9.71 -14.47 -9.76
N ALA A 114 -9.25 -13.42 -10.41
CA ALA A 114 -7.87 -13.33 -10.84
C ALA A 114 -6.98 -13.35 -9.59
N GLN A 115 -6.07 -14.34 -9.49
CA GLN A 115 -5.25 -14.53 -8.31
C GLN A 115 -3.82 -14.99 -8.62
N HIS A 116 -2.91 -14.71 -7.71
CA HIS A 116 -1.53 -15.20 -7.73
C HIS A 116 -1.14 -15.65 -6.31
N CYS A 117 -0.67 -16.89 -6.19
CA CYS A 117 -0.27 -17.48 -4.91
C CYS A 117 1.24 -17.66 -4.86
N THR A 118 1.85 -17.29 -3.75
CA THR A 118 3.25 -17.53 -3.43
C THR A 118 3.36 -18.27 -2.11
N GLN A 119 4.31 -19.21 -2.04
CA GLN A 119 4.57 -19.99 -0.84
C GLN A 119 6.05 -19.86 -0.47
N GLU A 120 6.29 -19.56 0.79
CA GLU A 120 7.63 -19.50 1.37
C GLU A 120 7.73 -20.44 2.56
N GLN A 121 8.84 -21.19 2.61
CA GLN A 121 9.14 -22.07 3.74
C GLN A 121 10.53 -21.75 4.29
N GLY A 122 10.62 -21.41 5.57
CA GLY A 122 11.88 -21.13 6.22
C GLY A 122 11.80 -21.16 7.74
N HIS A 123 12.87 -21.61 8.41
CA HIS A 123 13.01 -21.61 9.88
C HIS A 123 11.81 -22.20 10.66
N GLY A 124 11.21 -23.30 10.14
CA GLY A 124 10.05 -23.95 10.77
C GLY A 124 8.73 -23.17 10.65
N ARG A 125 8.66 -22.22 9.72
CA ARG A 125 7.48 -21.43 9.39
C ARG A 125 7.11 -21.67 7.93
N GLN A 126 5.84 -21.87 7.68
CA GLN A 126 5.25 -21.82 6.34
C GLN A 126 4.45 -20.53 6.22
N GLU A 127 4.67 -19.80 5.16
CA GLU A 127 3.88 -18.62 4.81
C GLU A 127 3.34 -18.81 3.40
N GLU A 128 2.02 -18.71 3.27
CA GLU A 128 1.33 -18.65 1.99
C GLU A 128 0.70 -17.29 1.84
N ARG A 129 0.86 -16.71 0.68
CA ARG A 129 0.34 -15.39 0.35
C ARG A 129 -0.40 -15.49 -0.96
N THR A 130 -1.69 -15.20 -0.92
CA THR A 130 -2.54 -15.15 -2.11
C THR A 130 -2.99 -13.72 -2.35
N VAL A 131 -2.72 -13.22 -3.54
CA VAL A 131 -3.15 -11.91 -4.02
C VAL A 131 -4.33 -12.10 -4.96
N PHE A 132 -5.47 -11.54 -4.58
CA PHE A 132 -6.69 -11.49 -5.39
C PHE A 132 -6.85 -10.10 -5.95
N GLN A 133 -7.29 -10.01 -7.22
CA GLN A 133 -7.51 -8.72 -7.86
C GLN A 133 -8.83 -8.73 -8.63
N LEU A 134 -9.57 -7.61 -8.54
CA LEU A 134 -10.80 -7.39 -9.28
C LEU A 134 -10.92 -5.95 -9.78
N THR A 135 -11.74 -5.73 -10.78
CA THR A 135 -12.06 -4.38 -11.26
C THR A 135 -12.79 -3.57 -10.19
N ALA A 136 -12.41 -2.32 -10.01
CA ALA A 136 -13.02 -1.44 -9.00
C ALA A 136 -14.40 -0.96 -9.44
N GLU A 137 -15.45 -1.49 -8.84
CA GLU A 137 -16.84 -1.06 -9.02
C GLU A 137 -17.29 -0.20 -7.84
N LEU A 138 -16.58 0.90 -7.58
CA LEU A 138 -16.90 1.81 -6.49
C LEU A 138 -18.23 2.54 -6.73
N PRO A 139 -19.01 2.84 -5.67
CA PRO A 139 -20.17 3.74 -5.75
C PRO A 139 -19.80 5.07 -6.41
N ALA A 140 -20.74 5.68 -7.14
CA ALA A 140 -20.49 6.89 -7.93
C ALA A 140 -19.83 8.03 -7.13
N GLU A 141 -20.27 8.23 -5.89
CA GLU A 141 -19.69 9.22 -4.96
C GLU A 141 -18.22 8.92 -4.65
N GLN A 142 -17.89 7.65 -4.43
CA GLN A 142 -16.51 7.23 -4.15
C GLN A 142 -15.66 7.27 -5.41
N LYS A 143 -16.19 6.87 -6.57
CA LYS A 143 -15.50 6.99 -7.86
C LYS A 143 -15.09 8.44 -8.15
N LEU A 144 -15.97 9.40 -7.85
CA LEU A 144 -15.67 10.82 -7.98
C LEU A 144 -14.63 11.30 -6.96
N ALA A 145 -14.71 10.79 -5.73
CA ALA A 145 -13.81 11.17 -4.65
C ALA A 145 -12.39 10.57 -4.76
N TRP A 146 -12.25 9.44 -5.46
CA TRP A 146 -11.03 8.65 -5.62
C TRP A 146 -10.72 8.38 -7.10
N PRO A 147 -10.43 9.41 -7.90
CA PRO A 147 -10.13 9.23 -9.32
C PRO A 147 -8.83 8.44 -9.49
N GLY A 148 -8.77 7.63 -10.54
CA GLY A 148 -7.60 6.82 -10.87
C GLY A 148 -7.58 5.43 -10.24
N ILE A 149 -8.51 5.07 -9.35
CA ILE A 149 -8.65 3.70 -8.89
C ILE A 149 -9.34 2.89 -9.99
N THR A 150 -8.64 1.88 -10.52
CA THR A 150 -9.13 0.98 -11.57
C THR A 150 -9.34 -0.45 -11.08
N SER A 151 -8.53 -0.87 -10.08
CA SER A 151 -8.65 -2.20 -9.50
C SER A 151 -8.54 -2.18 -7.97
N LEU A 152 -9.08 -3.24 -7.37
CA LEU A 152 -9.01 -3.52 -5.94
C LEU A 152 -8.21 -4.79 -5.74
N ILE A 153 -7.38 -4.80 -4.70
CA ILE A 153 -6.53 -5.93 -4.36
C ILE A 153 -6.85 -6.37 -2.93
N ALA A 154 -7.01 -7.68 -2.73
CA ALA A 154 -6.99 -8.30 -1.41
C ALA A 154 -5.79 -9.24 -1.32
N VAL A 155 -5.04 -9.13 -0.24
CA VAL A 155 -3.91 -10.01 0.06
C VAL A 155 -4.25 -10.83 1.29
N GLU A 156 -4.45 -12.11 1.10
CA GLU A 156 -4.54 -13.07 2.18
C GLU A 156 -3.17 -13.63 2.50
N ARG A 157 -2.83 -13.63 3.77
CA ARG A 157 -1.59 -14.18 4.28
C ARG A 157 -1.88 -15.23 5.35
N SER A 158 -1.62 -16.49 5.01
CA SER A 158 -1.67 -17.61 5.94
C SER A 158 -0.28 -17.90 6.49
N ARG A 159 -0.16 -17.96 7.80
CA ARG A 159 1.11 -18.24 8.50
C ARG A 159 0.94 -19.40 9.44
N GLY A 160 1.65 -20.50 9.12
CA GLY A 160 1.73 -21.69 9.97
C GLY A 160 3.03 -21.69 10.80
N GLN A 161 2.90 -21.72 12.13
CA GLN A 161 4.04 -21.88 13.04
C GLN A 161 3.64 -22.68 14.26
N LYS A 162 4.41 -23.75 14.59
CA LYS A 162 4.19 -24.59 15.77
C LYS A 162 2.75 -25.10 15.94
N GLY A 163 2.13 -25.50 14.82
CA GLY A 163 0.74 -26.03 14.81
C GLY A 163 -0.37 -24.98 14.93
N LYS A 164 -0.03 -23.70 14.94
CA LYS A 164 -1.03 -22.60 14.82
C LYS A 164 -0.98 -22.02 13.42
N VAL A 165 -2.16 -21.80 12.85
CA VAL A 165 -2.34 -21.07 11.58
C VAL A 165 -3.02 -19.75 11.90
N THR A 166 -2.46 -18.65 11.38
CA THR A 166 -3.09 -17.33 11.44
C THR A 166 -3.38 -16.89 10.02
N LEU A 167 -4.57 -16.35 9.78
CA LEU A 167 -5.00 -15.75 8.54
C LEU A 167 -5.17 -14.24 8.74
N ASP A 168 -4.59 -13.46 7.84
CA ASP A 168 -4.71 -12.00 7.80
C ASP A 168 -5.07 -11.57 6.38
N THR A 169 -6.05 -10.67 6.25
CA THR A 169 -6.47 -10.13 4.96
C THR A 169 -6.26 -8.62 4.94
N GLN A 170 -5.49 -8.15 3.97
CA GLN A 170 -5.19 -6.74 3.75
C GLN A 170 -5.77 -6.28 2.42
N TYR A 171 -6.29 -5.05 2.38
CA TYR A 171 -6.93 -4.49 1.20
C TYR A 171 -6.13 -3.30 0.65
N TYR A 172 -6.12 -3.19 -0.68
CA TYR A 172 -5.42 -2.12 -1.40
C TYR A 172 -6.29 -1.59 -2.53
N VAL A 173 -6.04 -0.35 -2.90
CA VAL A 173 -6.52 0.28 -4.13
C VAL A 173 -5.38 0.41 -5.10
N SER A 174 -5.66 0.29 -6.39
CA SER A 174 -4.64 0.33 -7.43
C SER A 174 -5.16 1.03 -8.70
N SER A 175 -4.24 1.65 -9.44
CA SER A 175 -4.45 2.12 -10.81
C SER A 175 -4.06 1.09 -11.86
N LEU A 176 -3.47 -0.04 -11.46
CA LEU A 176 -3.02 -1.09 -12.37
C LEU A 176 -4.20 -1.84 -13.01
N ALA A 177 -3.98 -2.35 -14.21
CA ALA A 177 -4.84 -3.35 -14.82
C ALA A 177 -4.88 -4.65 -13.99
N ILE A 178 -5.79 -5.57 -14.33
CA ILE A 178 -5.90 -6.87 -13.64
C ILE A 178 -4.74 -7.78 -14.07
N GLU A 179 -3.68 -7.76 -13.28
CA GLU A 179 -2.49 -8.61 -13.40
C GLU A 179 -2.01 -9.02 -11.99
N PRO A 180 -2.56 -10.08 -11.40
CA PRO A 180 -2.28 -10.44 -10.00
C PRO A 180 -0.82 -10.72 -9.70
N GLU A 181 -0.04 -11.22 -10.67
CA GLU A 181 1.41 -11.42 -10.50
C GLU A 181 2.14 -10.07 -10.34
N GLN A 182 1.79 -9.06 -11.15
CA GLN A 182 2.33 -7.71 -11.01
C GLN A 182 1.91 -7.07 -9.69
N ALA A 183 0.64 -7.21 -9.33
CA ALA A 183 0.12 -6.76 -8.05
C ALA A 183 0.86 -7.44 -6.87
N ALA A 184 1.19 -8.74 -6.97
CA ALA A 184 1.91 -9.48 -5.95
C ALA A 184 3.37 -8.98 -5.75
N LYS A 185 4.00 -8.45 -6.79
CA LYS A 185 5.33 -7.81 -6.69
C LYS A 185 5.27 -6.43 -6.03
N ALA A 186 4.10 -5.80 -6.06
CA ALA A 186 3.88 -4.44 -5.56
C ALA A 186 3.40 -4.37 -4.09
N VAL A 187 2.96 -5.49 -3.49
CA VAL A 187 2.37 -5.54 -2.13
C VAL A 187 3.18 -6.33 -1.13
#